data_19a4ef4cb3ad1285a4a45d587dfd9c9e
#
_entry.id   19a4ef4cb3ad1285a4a45d587dfd9c9e
#
_cell.length_a   1.000
_cell.length_b   1.000
_cell.length_c   1.000
_cell.angle_alpha   90.00
_cell.angle_beta   90.00
_cell.angle_gamma   90.00
#
_symmetry.space_group_name_H-M   'P 1'
#
loop_
_entity.id
_entity.type
_entity.pdbx_description
1 polymer ?
#
loop_
_entity_poly.entity_id
_entity_poly.type
_entity_poly.pdbx_seq_one_letter_code
_entity_poly.pdbx_strand_id
1 'polypeptide(L)'
;MTFIKRAKASRSLLKATMAIIMLLTLAMAACDNCTDCNINNVSYNRIQLYSVGESENIVNGVYSYPDTITVKLMINGRDSIVANRLVGASELQLPVSYTNECDTLVFEYSDGIDDTLYVEHSNIPYFVSTDCGMAMFHHVTGLRHTRNLIDSAAINEPLINFDWHENIKLYIVE
;
A
#
# COMPACT_ATOMS: atom_id res chain seq x y z
N MET A 1 -66.48 -16.81 37.52
CA MET A 1 -65.27 -17.65 37.24
C MET A 1 -64.45 -17.18 36.00
N THR A 2 -64.83 -16.13 35.30
CA THR A 2 -64.24 -15.64 34.02
C THR A 2 -63.13 -14.60 34.20
N PHE A 3 -63.09 -13.86 35.29
CA PHE A 3 -62.09 -12.79 35.55
C PHE A 3 -60.70 -13.28 35.86
N ILE A 4 -60.56 -14.44 36.53
CA ILE A 4 -59.26 -15.02 36.94
C ILE A 4 -58.49 -15.62 35.73
N LYS A 5 -59.20 -16.12 34.71
CA LYS A 5 -58.57 -16.64 33.45
C LYS A 5 -57.96 -15.53 32.61
N ARG A 6 -58.57 -14.32 32.53
CA ARG A 6 -58.03 -13.18 31.78
C ARG A 6 -56.75 -12.62 32.40
N ALA A 7 -56.65 -12.56 33.73
CA ALA A 7 -55.44 -12.07 34.41
C ALA A 7 -54.23 -12.98 34.25
N LYS A 8 -54.43 -14.32 34.19
CA LYS A 8 -53.36 -15.29 33.95
C LYS A 8 -52.85 -15.26 32.51
N ALA A 9 -53.74 -15.10 31.53
CA ALA A 9 -53.38 -14.94 30.10
C ALA A 9 -52.55 -13.66 29.83
N SER A 10 -52.94 -12.54 30.47
CA SER A 10 -52.20 -11.29 30.37
C SER A 10 -50.80 -11.35 30.94
N ARG A 11 -50.60 -12.05 32.07
CA ARG A 11 -49.27 -12.23 32.67
C ARG A 11 -48.39 -13.19 31.90
N SER A 12 -48.94 -14.18 31.19
CA SER A 12 -48.13 -15.06 30.32
C SER A 12 -47.74 -14.34 29.03
N LEU A 13 -48.61 -13.50 28.46
CA LEU A 13 -48.32 -12.70 27.31
C LEU A 13 -47.21 -11.67 27.64
N LEU A 14 -47.28 -11.01 28.78
CA LEU A 14 -46.25 -10.07 29.25
C LEU A 14 -44.88 -10.73 29.45
N LYS A 15 -44.84 -11.96 29.95
CA LYS A 15 -43.61 -12.73 30.11
C LYS A 15 -43.02 -13.15 28.76
N ALA A 16 -43.86 -13.53 27.79
CA ALA A 16 -43.43 -13.89 26.45
C ALA A 16 -42.87 -12.66 25.68
N THR A 17 -43.50 -11.49 25.81
CA THR A 17 -42.99 -10.25 25.20
C THR A 17 -41.67 -9.80 25.82
N MET A 18 -41.52 -9.90 27.13
CA MET A 18 -40.24 -9.61 27.82
C MET A 18 -39.11 -10.55 27.37
N ALA A 19 -39.41 -11.83 27.20
CA ALA A 19 -38.42 -12.82 26.73
C ALA A 19 -38.01 -12.57 25.30
N ILE A 20 -38.93 -12.15 24.42
CA ILE A 20 -38.62 -11.80 23.01
C ILE A 20 -37.77 -10.54 22.97
N ILE A 21 -38.07 -9.51 23.74
CA ILE A 21 -37.29 -8.28 23.80
C ILE A 21 -35.88 -8.56 24.32
N MET A 22 -35.74 -9.39 25.34
CA MET A 22 -34.43 -9.80 25.87
C MET A 22 -33.63 -10.62 24.86
N LEU A 23 -34.27 -11.49 24.07
CA LEU A 23 -33.61 -12.23 22.99
C LEU A 23 -33.16 -11.30 21.85
N LEU A 24 -33.98 -10.30 21.49
CA LEU A 24 -33.62 -9.29 20.48
C LEU A 24 -32.44 -8.41 20.94
N THR A 25 -32.40 -8.02 22.22
CA THR A 25 -31.28 -7.21 22.74
C THR A 25 -29.97 -8.00 22.78
N LEU A 26 -30.01 -9.31 23.09
CA LEU A 26 -28.82 -10.16 23.00
C LEU A 26 -28.33 -10.35 21.55
N ALA A 27 -29.21 -10.39 20.57
CA ALA A 27 -28.83 -10.50 19.16
C ALA A 27 -28.17 -9.22 18.62
N MET A 28 -28.47 -8.06 19.18
CA MET A 28 -27.84 -6.79 18.79
C MET A 28 -26.44 -6.61 19.40
N ALA A 29 -26.11 -7.30 20.48
CA ALA A 29 -24.79 -7.23 21.11
C ALA A 29 -23.73 -8.13 20.43
N ALA A 30 -24.11 -8.92 19.42
CA ALA A 30 -23.21 -9.86 18.76
C ALA A 30 -22.36 -9.23 17.62
N CYS A 31 -22.55 -7.95 17.32
CA CYS A 31 -21.83 -7.24 16.24
C CYS A 31 -20.73 -6.28 16.72
N ASP A 32 -20.38 -6.26 18.00
CA ASP A 32 -19.39 -5.29 18.54
C ASP A 32 -17.92 -5.66 18.29
N ASN A 33 -17.63 -6.70 17.51
CA ASN A 33 -16.27 -7.10 17.18
C ASN A 33 -15.95 -7.06 15.68
N CYS A 34 -16.64 -6.24 14.90
CA CYS A 34 -16.13 -5.83 13.60
C CYS A 34 -15.03 -4.81 13.86
N THR A 35 -13.83 -5.25 14.17
CA THR A 35 -12.63 -4.43 14.09
C THR A 35 -12.44 -4.10 12.62
N ASP A 36 -12.78 -2.87 12.23
CA ASP A 36 -12.47 -2.37 10.90
C ASP A 36 -10.96 -2.57 10.67
N CYS A 37 -10.61 -3.15 9.51
CA CYS A 37 -9.22 -3.30 9.15
C CYS A 37 -8.57 -1.91 9.04
N ASN A 38 -7.68 -1.58 9.95
CA ASN A 38 -6.97 -0.30 9.99
C ASN A 38 -5.60 -0.39 9.31
N ILE A 39 -5.32 -1.49 8.62
CA ILE A 39 -4.06 -1.71 7.90
C ILE A 39 -4.29 -1.42 6.42
N ASN A 40 -3.44 -0.56 5.85
CA ASN A 40 -3.38 -0.42 4.40
C ASN A 40 -2.74 -1.70 3.83
N ASN A 41 -3.54 -2.54 3.15
CA ASN A 41 -3.10 -3.82 2.60
C ASN A 41 -2.23 -3.66 1.32
N VAL A 42 -1.76 -2.46 1.03
CA VAL A 42 -0.88 -2.18 -0.11
C VAL A 42 0.55 -2.02 0.38
N SER A 43 1.46 -2.81 -0.19
CA SER A 43 2.90 -2.65 -0.03
C SER A 43 3.46 -1.76 -1.14
N TYR A 44 4.42 -0.91 -0.80
CA TYR A 44 5.03 0.03 -1.73
C TYR A 44 6.53 -0.24 -1.84
N ASN A 45 7.02 -0.25 -3.07
CA ASN A 45 8.46 -0.22 -3.34
C ASN A 45 9.00 1.17 -3.00
N ARG A 46 9.97 1.23 -2.11
CA ARG A 46 10.61 2.47 -1.67
C ARG A 46 11.95 2.61 -2.34
N ILE A 47 12.05 3.60 -3.21
CA ILE A 47 13.24 3.93 -3.95
C ILE A 47 13.83 5.19 -3.36
N GLN A 48 15.01 5.09 -2.77
CA GLN A 48 15.76 6.22 -2.26
C GLN A 48 16.70 6.74 -3.34
N LEU A 49 16.70 8.05 -3.54
CA LEU A 49 17.57 8.72 -4.51
C LEU A 49 18.89 9.11 -3.86
N TYR A 50 19.98 8.90 -4.60
CA TYR A 50 21.35 9.27 -4.23
C TYR A 50 22.00 10.01 -5.38
N SER A 51 22.86 10.99 -5.08
CA SER A 51 23.71 11.61 -6.06
C SER A 51 24.99 10.81 -6.28
N VAL A 52 25.49 10.81 -7.51
CA VAL A 52 26.81 10.31 -7.84
C VAL A 52 27.83 11.43 -7.66
N GLY A 53 28.67 11.33 -6.64
CA GLY A 53 29.68 12.34 -6.32
C GLY A 53 29.25 13.35 -5.26
N GLU A 54 29.90 14.51 -5.25
CA GLU A 54 29.55 15.63 -4.37
C GLU A 54 28.41 16.43 -5.02
N SER A 55 27.30 16.56 -4.31
CA SER A 55 26.16 17.35 -4.76
C SER A 55 25.83 18.45 -3.77
N GLU A 56 25.51 19.64 -4.29
CA GLU A 56 25.01 20.76 -3.49
C GLU A 56 23.56 20.52 -3.02
N ASN A 57 22.86 19.54 -3.61
CA ASN A 57 21.47 19.20 -3.33
C ASN A 57 21.31 18.21 -2.16
N ILE A 58 22.32 18.09 -1.31
CA ILE A 58 22.25 17.29 -0.08
C ILE A 58 21.78 18.17 1.07
N VAL A 59 20.55 17.90 1.55
CA VAL A 59 19.98 18.57 2.71
C VAL A 59 19.94 17.58 3.88
N ASN A 60 20.62 17.91 5.00
CA ASN A 60 20.72 17.05 6.18
C ASN A 60 21.25 15.63 5.89
N GLY A 61 22.15 15.49 4.92
CA GLY A 61 22.72 14.19 4.53
C GLY A 61 21.84 13.36 3.60
N VAL A 62 20.72 13.91 3.15
CA VAL A 62 19.81 13.25 2.18
C VAL A 62 19.87 14.01 0.87
N TYR A 63 20.14 13.31 -0.23
CA TYR A 63 20.04 13.87 -1.57
C TYR A 63 18.59 14.18 -1.92
N SER A 64 18.38 15.33 -2.52
CA SER A 64 17.08 15.77 -3.02
C SER A 64 17.24 16.18 -4.49
N TYR A 65 16.54 15.50 -5.38
CA TYR A 65 16.58 15.87 -6.81
C TYR A 65 16.11 17.32 -6.98
N PRO A 66 16.91 18.20 -7.60
CA PRO A 66 16.67 19.64 -7.54
C PRO A 66 15.44 20.11 -8.31
N ASP A 67 14.98 19.33 -9.26
CA ASP A 67 13.87 19.70 -10.14
C ASP A 67 12.70 18.70 -10.02
N THR A 68 11.85 18.62 -11.02
CA THR A 68 10.66 17.77 -11.00
C THR A 68 10.91 16.39 -11.60
N ILE A 69 10.38 15.36 -10.92
CA ILE A 69 10.32 14.00 -11.44
C ILE A 69 8.86 13.58 -11.57
N THR A 70 8.49 13.06 -12.73
CA THR A 70 7.23 12.33 -12.94
C THR A 70 7.57 10.85 -13.16
N VAL A 71 6.89 9.95 -12.44
CA VAL A 71 7.08 8.51 -12.63
C VAL A 71 5.82 7.90 -13.17
N LYS A 72 5.94 7.14 -14.25
CA LYS A 72 4.88 6.35 -14.87
C LYS A 72 5.16 4.88 -14.69
N LEU A 73 4.14 4.12 -14.32
CA LEU A 73 4.17 2.66 -14.31
C LEU A 73 3.49 2.14 -15.58
N MET A 74 4.20 1.35 -16.35
CA MET A 74 3.71 0.73 -17.58
C MET A 74 2.99 -0.59 -17.23
N ILE A 75 1.68 -0.63 -17.41
CA ILE A 75 0.86 -1.83 -17.18
C ILE A 75 0.15 -2.21 -18.49
N ASN A 76 0.45 -3.39 -19.03
CA ASN A 76 -0.17 -3.93 -20.23
C ASN A 76 -0.16 -2.95 -21.43
N GLY A 77 0.96 -2.23 -21.62
CA GLY A 77 1.12 -1.26 -22.70
C GLY A 77 0.39 0.07 -22.49
N ARG A 78 -0.09 0.32 -21.27
CA ARG A 78 -0.66 1.61 -20.85
C ARG A 78 0.18 2.21 -19.73
N ASP A 79 0.45 3.48 -19.83
CA ASP A 79 1.12 4.25 -18.77
C ASP A 79 0.09 4.77 -17.76
N SER A 80 0.45 4.63 -16.50
CA SER A 80 -0.26 5.20 -15.36
C SER A 80 0.70 6.08 -14.57
N ILE A 81 0.38 7.34 -14.38
CA ILE A 81 1.18 8.24 -13.57
C ILE A 81 1.02 7.82 -12.11
N VAL A 82 2.13 7.37 -11.50
CA VAL A 82 2.18 6.94 -10.08
C VAL A 82 2.82 7.98 -9.19
N ALA A 83 3.63 8.87 -9.75
CA ALA A 83 4.14 10.07 -9.09
C ALA A 83 4.13 11.22 -10.09
N ASN A 84 3.53 12.35 -9.74
CA ASN A 84 3.31 13.45 -10.69
C ASN A 84 4.05 14.70 -10.24
N ARG A 85 5.07 15.10 -11.02
CA ARG A 85 5.83 16.36 -10.84
C ARG A 85 6.27 16.60 -9.40
N LEU A 86 6.89 15.61 -8.79
CA LEU A 86 7.44 15.74 -7.44
C LEU A 86 8.67 16.67 -7.52
N VAL A 87 8.65 17.71 -6.71
CA VAL A 87 9.75 18.67 -6.56
C VAL A 87 10.59 18.30 -5.36
N GLY A 88 11.90 18.30 -5.50
CA GLY A 88 12.81 17.99 -4.40
C GLY A 88 12.67 16.56 -3.90
N ALA A 89 12.39 15.62 -4.78
CA ALA A 89 12.19 14.23 -4.40
C ALA A 89 13.50 13.62 -3.87
N SER A 90 13.45 13.03 -2.69
CA SER A 90 14.54 12.24 -2.10
C SER A 90 14.18 10.76 -2.03
N GLU A 91 12.90 10.45 -1.86
CA GLU A 91 12.34 9.11 -1.80
C GLU A 91 11.09 9.04 -2.67
N LEU A 92 10.90 7.89 -3.32
CA LEU A 92 9.72 7.58 -4.10
C LEU A 92 9.05 6.33 -3.52
N GLN A 93 7.74 6.41 -3.27
CA GLN A 93 6.91 5.29 -2.84
C GLN A 93 6.02 4.88 -3.99
N LEU A 94 6.38 3.79 -4.66
CA LEU A 94 5.74 3.38 -5.90
C LEU A 94 4.98 2.07 -5.72
N PRO A 95 3.76 1.94 -6.28
CA PRO A 95 3.02 0.70 -6.23
C PRO A 95 3.75 -0.39 -7.03
N VAL A 96 3.52 -1.65 -6.65
CA VAL A 96 4.05 -2.83 -7.34
C VAL A 96 2.89 -3.61 -7.94
N SER A 97 3.08 -4.17 -9.12
CA SER A 97 2.05 -4.96 -9.81
C SER A 97 1.80 -6.29 -9.09
N TYR A 98 0.52 -6.61 -8.86
CA TYR A 98 0.11 -7.89 -8.27
C TYR A 98 0.08 -9.04 -9.27
N THR A 99 0.11 -8.75 -10.56
CA THR A 99 -0.07 -9.74 -11.64
C THR A 99 1.15 -9.92 -12.51
N ASN A 100 2.02 -8.91 -12.59
CA ASN A 100 3.25 -8.98 -13.35
C ASN A 100 4.41 -9.42 -12.44
N GLU A 101 5.46 -9.95 -13.04
CA GLU A 101 6.72 -10.30 -12.39
C GLU A 101 7.84 -9.31 -12.77
N CYS A 102 7.51 -8.28 -13.54
CA CYS A 102 8.41 -7.20 -13.90
C CYS A 102 7.60 -5.91 -14.06
N ASP A 103 7.93 -4.91 -13.29
CA ASP A 103 7.40 -3.58 -13.42
C ASP A 103 8.33 -2.69 -14.24
N THR A 104 7.75 -1.90 -15.13
CA THR A 104 8.48 -0.92 -15.95
C THR A 104 8.12 0.47 -15.48
N LEU A 105 9.08 1.14 -14.86
CA LEU A 105 8.95 2.49 -14.32
C LEU A 105 9.67 3.46 -15.26
N VAL A 106 8.95 4.42 -15.82
CA VAL A 106 9.50 5.48 -16.66
C VAL A 106 9.61 6.76 -15.82
N PHE A 107 10.82 7.26 -15.67
CA PHE A 107 11.16 8.50 -14.97
C PHE A 107 11.27 9.60 -16.01
N GLU A 108 10.36 10.55 -15.98
CA GLU A 108 10.40 11.75 -16.83
C GLU A 108 10.93 12.91 -15.99
N TYR A 109 12.03 13.47 -16.43
CA TYR A 109 12.67 14.63 -15.79
C TYR A 109 12.23 15.93 -16.49
N SER A 110 12.39 17.04 -15.79
CA SER A 110 11.94 18.36 -16.28
C SER A 110 12.62 18.86 -17.56
N ASP A 111 13.83 18.41 -17.81
CA ASP A 111 14.63 18.76 -19.00
C ASP A 111 14.25 17.96 -20.25
N GLY A 112 13.27 17.07 -20.15
CA GLY A 112 12.79 16.20 -21.23
C GLY A 112 13.66 14.98 -21.47
N ILE A 113 14.54 14.64 -20.53
CA ILE A 113 15.26 13.37 -20.49
C ILE A 113 14.37 12.35 -19.78
N ASP A 114 14.41 11.10 -20.23
CA ASP A 114 13.68 10.00 -19.63
C ASP A 114 14.63 8.85 -19.31
N ASP A 115 14.40 8.19 -18.17
CA ASP A 115 15.01 6.91 -17.86
C ASP A 115 13.93 5.86 -17.58
N THR A 116 14.29 4.61 -17.81
CA THR A 116 13.42 3.48 -17.53
C THR A 116 14.11 2.54 -16.55
N LEU A 117 13.43 2.24 -15.45
CA LEU A 117 13.84 1.23 -14.47
C LEU A 117 12.90 0.03 -14.59
N TYR A 118 13.49 -1.14 -14.82
CA TYR A 118 12.81 -2.43 -14.80
C TYR A 118 13.07 -3.09 -13.45
N VAL A 119 12.00 -3.39 -12.72
CA VAL A 119 12.05 -4.06 -11.41
C VAL A 119 11.48 -5.45 -11.56
N GLU A 120 12.34 -6.45 -11.57
CA GLU A 120 11.95 -7.87 -11.59
C GLU A 120 11.62 -8.32 -10.17
N HIS A 121 10.47 -8.95 -9.98
CA HIS A 121 10.01 -9.38 -8.66
C HIS A 121 9.12 -10.62 -8.72
N SER A 122 8.99 -11.32 -7.62
CA SER A 122 7.98 -12.36 -7.41
C SER A 122 6.90 -11.86 -6.46
N ASN A 123 5.66 -12.28 -6.69
CA ASN A 123 4.50 -11.91 -5.89
C ASN A 123 4.23 -12.96 -4.82
N ILE A 124 4.11 -12.54 -3.57
CA ILE A 124 3.95 -13.40 -2.39
C ILE A 124 2.62 -13.06 -1.71
N PRO A 125 1.57 -13.88 -1.89
CA PRO A 125 0.32 -13.68 -1.16
C PRO A 125 0.55 -13.81 0.35
N TYR A 126 0.07 -12.85 1.12
CA TYR A 126 0.19 -12.80 2.57
C TYR A 126 -1.18 -12.66 3.22
N PHE A 127 -1.52 -13.58 4.12
CA PHE A 127 -2.74 -13.48 4.90
C PHE A 127 -2.52 -12.58 6.12
N VAL A 128 -3.21 -11.44 6.15
CA VAL A 128 -3.08 -10.45 7.22
C VAL A 128 -3.89 -10.86 8.44
N SER A 129 -5.20 -11.01 8.27
CA SER A 129 -6.15 -11.46 9.30
C SER A 129 -7.49 -11.80 8.65
N THR A 130 -8.42 -12.34 9.46
CA THR A 130 -9.80 -12.60 9.02
C THR A 130 -10.53 -11.32 8.61
N ASP A 131 -10.22 -10.20 9.23
CA ASP A 131 -10.89 -8.92 9.03
C ASP A 131 -10.25 -8.10 7.91
N CYS A 132 -8.92 -8.22 7.75
CA CYS A 132 -8.13 -7.50 6.73
C CYS A 132 -7.96 -8.29 5.43
N GLY A 133 -8.17 -9.61 5.45
CA GLY A 133 -8.06 -10.47 4.27
C GLY A 133 -6.61 -10.68 3.83
N MET A 134 -6.40 -10.65 2.50
CA MET A 134 -5.10 -10.88 1.88
C MET A 134 -4.42 -9.59 1.48
N ALA A 135 -3.12 -9.55 1.61
CA ALA A 135 -2.22 -8.56 1.01
C ALA A 135 -1.29 -9.24 0.01
N MET A 136 -0.58 -8.44 -0.79
CA MET A 136 0.47 -8.93 -1.66
C MET A 136 1.78 -8.31 -1.22
N PHE A 137 2.76 -9.15 -0.87
CA PHE A 137 4.15 -8.78 -0.71
C PHE A 137 4.90 -9.10 -1.98
N HIS A 138 6.08 -8.51 -2.15
CA HIS A 138 6.89 -8.74 -3.34
C HIS A 138 8.34 -8.96 -2.93
N HIS A 139 9.04 -9.79 -3.68
CA HIS A 139 10.47 -10.00 -3.49
C HIS A 139 11.19 -9.59 -4.76
N VAL A 140 11.97 -8.51 -4.69
CA VAL A 140 12.76 -7.99 -5.81
C VAL A 140 13.88 -8.96 -6.12
N THR A 141 13.96 -9.40 -7.37
CA THR A 141 14.92 -10.40 -7.83
C THR A 141 15.97 -9.82 -8.76
N GLY A 142 15.67 -8.70 -9.43
CA GLY A 142 16.59 -8.06 -10.36
C GLY A 142 16.21 -6.64 -10.71
N LEU A 143 17.21 -5.87 -11.15
CA LEU A 143 17.07 -4.51 -11.63
C LEU A 143 17.79 -4.34 -12.96
N ARG A 144 17.15 -3.63 -13.89
CA ARG A 144 17.79 -3.15 -15.14
C ARG A 144 17.32 -1.72 -15.38
N HIS A 145 18.15 -0.89 -15.96
CA HIS A 145 17.81 0.51 -16.23
C HIS A 145 18.47 1.04 -17.49
N THR A 146 17.93 2.11 -18.05
CA THR A 146 18.60 2.97 -19.02
C THR A 146 19.61 3.88 -18.30
N ARG A 147 20.49 4.50 -19.01
CA ARG A 147 21.59 5.30 -18.43
C ARG A 147 21.63 6.69 -19.03
N ASN A 148 20.59 7.47 -18.82
CA ASN A 148 20.59 8.89 -19.16
C ASN A 148 21.02 9.72 -17.94
N LEU A 149 20.20 9.72 -16.89
CA LEU A 149 20.52 10.29 -15.58
C LEU A 149 20.72 9.22 -14.51
N ILE A 150 20.15 8.03 -14.67
CA ILE A 150 20.40 6.91 -13.75
C ILE A 150 21.77 6.31 -14.05
N ASP A 151 22.74 6.49 -13.15
CA ASP A 151 24.04 5.83 -13.21
C ASP A 151 23.94 4.34 -12.84
N SER A 152 23.33 4.08 -11.69
CA SER A 152 23.22 2.72 -11.17
C SER A 152 22.02 2.55 -10.26
N ALA A 153 21.57 1.31 -10.12
CA ALA A 153 20.51 0.90 -9.20
C ALA A 153 20.95 -0.33 -8.42
N ALA A 154 20.68 -0.35 -7.12
CA ALA A 154 21.02 -1.46 -6.24
C ALA A 154 19.83 -1.88 -5.37
N ILE A 155 19.64 -3.19 -5.22
CA ILE A 155 18.69 -3.76 -4.26
C ILE A 155 19.32 -3.62 -2.87
N ASN A 156 18.60 -2.95 -1.95
CA ASN A 156 19.01 -2.80 -0.55
C ASN A 156 18.26 -3.79 0.34
N GLU A 157 16.92 -3.73 0.34
CA GLU A 157 16.05 -4.71 0.98
C GLU A 157 15.13 -5.35 -0.08
N PRO A 158 15.32 -6.63 -0.41
CA PRO A 158 14.56 -7.25 -1.50
C PRO A 158 13.09 -7.48 -1.15
N LEU A 159 12.73 -7.59 0.15
CA LEU A 159 11.36 -7.84 0.54
C LEU A 159 10.57 -6.53 0.65
N ILE A 160 9.58 -6.37 -0.20
CA ILE A 160 8.59 -5.29 -0.16
C ILE A 160 7.39 -5.79 0.63
N ASN A 161 7.20 -5.25 1.83
CA ASN A 161 6.14 -5.60 2.77
C ASN A 161 5.55 -4.33 3.42
N PHE A 162 4.95 -4.44 4.60
CA PHE A 162 4.43 -3.29 5.35
C PHE A 162 5.51 -2.54 6.14
N ASP A 163 6.70 -3.10 6.26
CA ASP A 163 7.79 -2.48 6.99
C ASP A 163 8.35 -1.29 6.22
N TRP A 164 8.81 -0.29 6.96
CA TRP A 164 9.33 0.96 6.41
C TRP A 164 10.82 0.84 6.10
N HIS A 165 11.17 0.07 5.04
CA HIS A 165 12.55 -0.12 4.59
C HIS A 165 12.77 0.48 3.21
N GLU A 166 13.97 0.97 2.98
CA GLU A 166 14.47 1.31 1.66
C GLU A 166 14.71 0.02 0.86
N ASN A 167 13.94 -0.18 -0.21
CA ASN A 167 14.07 -1.37 -1.04
C ASN A 167 15.15 -1.21 -2.11
N ILE A 168 15.16 -0.07 -2.79
CA ILE A 168 16.06 0.20 -3.92
C ILE A 168 16.80 1.52 -3.68
N LYS A 169 18.11 1.49 -3.93
CA LYS A 169 18.96 2.67 -4.07
C LYS A 169 19.10 3.04 -5.54
N LEU A 170 18.77 4.27 -5.88
CA LEU A 170 18.88 4.78 -7.24
C LEU A 170 19.88 5.94 -7.25
N TYR A 171 20.98 5.75 -7.97
CA TYR A 171 22.04 6.74 -8.09
C TYR A 171 21.86 7.56 -9.35
N ILE A 172 21.78 8.88 -9.19
CA ILE A 172 21.50 9.85 -10.26
C ILE A 172 22.75 10.72 -10.49
N VAL A 173 23.07 10.90 -11.75
CA VAL A 173 24.10 11.88 -12.20
C VAL A 173 23.44 13.25 -12.31
N GLU A 174 24.14 14.29 -11.86
CA GLU A 174 23.74 15.70 -12.05
C GLU A 174 24.34 16.29 -13.32
#